data_ba6a48ed005379d63d1e68d69328af7f
#
_entry.id   ba6a48ed005379d63d1e68d69328af7f
#
_cell.length_a   1.000
_cell.length_b   1.000
_cell.length_c   1.000
_cell.angle_alpha   90.00
_cell.angle_beta   90.00
_cell.angle_gamma   90.00
#
_symmetry.space_group_name_H-M   'P 1'
#
loop_
_entity.id
_entity.type
_entity.pdbx_description
1 polymer ?
#
loop_
_entity_poly.entity_id
_entity_poly.type
_entity_poly.pdbx_seq_one_letter_code
_entity_poly.pdbx_strand_id
1 'polypeptide(L)'
;MLEANLKEVMLRPDVYLGQHVLASLRGGYVGTRPGPVLSSAFSVKVVVHGKGSHGSMPELGVDPVVLASTIVMRLQTIVSREVAAKETAVVTVGAIHAGTKSNIITDSAELLINTRAYNSAVSEHLKEAIERIVRAECVAARSPQEPEFTYYDRYPLTDNDGDATSTVREAFDA
;
A
#
# COMPACT_ATOMS: atom_id res chain seq x y z
N MET A 1 3.08 1.66 16.61
CA MET A 1 3.55 1.12 17.90
C MET A 1 3.94 2.19 18.91
N LEU A 2 4.24 3.42 18.52
CA LEU A 2 4.61 4.51 19.44
C LEU A 2 3.42 5.38 19.93
N GLU A 3 2.28 5.36 19.24
CA GLU A 3 1.14 6.25 19.58
C GLU A 3 0.32 5.83 20.82
N ALA A 4 0.32 4.54 21.17
CA ALA A 4 -0.56 4.06 22.24
C ALA A 4 -0.01 4.24 23.66
N ASN A 5 1.31 4.27 23.86
CA ASN A 5 1.91 4.23 25.21
C ASN A 5 2.69 5.50 25.62
N LEU A 6 3.00 6.41 24.70
CA LEU A 6 3.77 7.61 25.04
C LEU A 6 2.93 8.66 25.79
N LYS A 7 1.62 8.70 25.55
CA LYS A 7 0.72 9.68 26.21
C LYS A 7 0.52 9.43 27.71
N GLU A 8 0.73 8.20 28.18
CA GLU A 8 0.51 7.82 29.57
C GLU A 8 1.79 7.84 30.42
N VAL A 9 2.98 7.84 29.82
CA VAL A 9 4.25 7.64 30.51
C VAL A 9 5.19 8.83 30.48
N MET A 10 4.97 9.83 29.58
CA MET A 10 5.86 10.96 29.41
C MET A 10 5.14 12.30 29.48
N LEU A 11 5.79 13.32 30.05
CA LEU A 11 5.43 14.72 29.82
C LEU A 11 5.35 14.93 28.29
N ARG A 12 4.27 15.56 27.82
CA ARG A 12 4.09 15.84 26.39
C ARG A 12 5.22 16.75 25.92
N PRO A 13 6.16 16.27 25.11
CA PRO A 13 7.24 17.12 24.60
C PRO A 13 6.70 18.07 23.53
N ASP A 14 7.33 19.24 23.41
CA ASP A 14 7.01 20.22 22.36
C ASP A 14 7.47 19.73 20.98
N VAL A 15 8.56 18.96 20.92
CA VAL A 15 9.17 18.44 19.69
C VAL A 15 9.58 16.98 19.88
N TYR A 16 9.31 16.15 18.87
CA TYR A 16 9.81 14.79 18.75
C TYR A 16 10.87 14.74 17.64
N LEU A 17 12.05 14.22 17.95
CA LEU A 17 13.09 13.98 16.95
C LEU A 17 13.19 12.48 16.65
N GLY A 18 13.14 12.14 15.37
CA GLY A 18 13.34 10.78 14.87
C GLY A 18 14.53 10.72 13.92
N GLN A 19 15.26 9.60 13.92
CA GLN A 19 16.37 9.35 13.01
C GLN A 19 16.09 8.09 12.18
N HIS A 20 16.37 8.16 10.88
CA HIS A 20 16.30 7.03 9.97
C HIS A 20 17.61 6.89 9.19
N VAL A 21 18.10 5.67 9.02
CA VAL A 21 19.26 5.38 8.17
C VAL A 21 18.82 5.36 6.70
N LEU A 22 19.49 6.15 5.86
CA LEU A 22 19.24 6.20 4.42
C LEU A 22 20.51 5.81 3.64
N ALA A 23 20.43 4.75 2.85
CA ALA A 23 21.56 4.27 2.02
C ALA A 23 21.97 5.28 0.92
N SER A 24 21.13 6.24 0.58
CA SER A 24 21.40 7.30 -0.38
C SER A 24 22.26 8.44 0.17
N LEU A 25 22.43 8.53 1.49
CA LEU A 25 23.31 9.51 2.12
C LEU A 25 24.71 8.91 2.34
N ARG A 26 25.74 9.73 2.03
CA ARG A 26 27.14 9.36 2.28
C ARG A 26 27.35 9.21 3.81
N GLY A 27 28.14 8.19 4.20
CA GLY A 27 28.52 8.01 5.61
C GLY A 27 29.17 9.25 6.21
N GLY A 28 28.79 9.60 7.44
CA GLY A 28 29.22 10.81 8.14
C GLY A 28 28.40 12.07 7.86
N TYR A 29 27.33 11.96 7.06
CA TYR A 29 26.42 13.07 6.77
C TYR A 29 25.05 12.81 7.40
N VAL A 30 24.42 13.90 7.84
CA VAL A 30 23.02 13.96 8.28
C VAL A 30 22.26 14.82 7.29
N GLY A 31 21.07 14.37 6.89
CA GLY A 31 20.18 15.13 6.03
C GLY A 31 18.88 15.44 6.74
N THR A 32 18.42 16.69 6.65
CA THR A 32 17.11 17.11 7.13
C THR A 32 16.45 18.05 6.13
N ARG A 33 15.13 18.09 6.11
CA ARG A 33 14.34 19.04 5.33
C ARG A 33 12.98 19.26 5.99
N PRO A 34 12.37 20.44 5.85
CA PRO A 34 10.99 20.69 6.26
C PRO A 34 10.00 20.00 5.31
N GLY A 35 8.79 19.78 5.79
CA GLY A 35 7.71 19.20 5.02
C GLY A 35 7.79 17.66 4.91
N PRO A 36 7.11 17.07 3.94
CA PRO A 36 7.05 15.62 3.74
C PRO A 36 8.42 14.99 3.47
N VAL A 37 8.86 14.06 4.34
CA VAL A 37 10.18 13.40 4.29
C VAL A 37 10.06 11.93 3.97
N LEU A 38 9.17 11.20 4.68
CA LEU A 38 8.88 9.80 4.42
C LEU A 38 7.43 9.66 3.99
N SER A 39 7.18 8.90 2.94
CA SER A 39 5.83 8.67 2.43
C SER A 39 4.94 7.97 3.46
N SER A 40 3.66 8.29 3.44
CA SER A 40 2.66 7.41 4.04
C SER A 40 2.65 6.06 3.32
N ALA A 41 2.22 5.03 4.03
CA ALA A 41 2.09 3.69 3.47
C ALA A 41 0.91 2.94 4.09
N PHE A 42 0.32 2.05 3.32
CA PHE A 42 -0.46 0.94 3.85
C PHE A 42 -0.25 -0.30 2.98
N SER A 43 -0.41 -1.44 3.61
CA SER A 43 -0.52 -2.72 2.92
C SER A 43 -1.95 -3.22 2.99
N VAL A 44 -2.39 -3.92 1.96
CA VAL A 44 -3.67 -4.61 1.95
C VAL A 44 -3.51 -6.00 1.36
N LYS A 45 -4.02 -6.97 2.09
CA LYS A 45 -4.27 -8.31 1.57
C LYS A 45 -5.67 -8.34 0.99
N VAL A 46 -5.77 -8.76 -0.27
CA VAL A 46 -7.03 -8.96 -0.98
C VAL A 46 -7.20 -10.44 -1.25
N VAL A 47 -8.35 -10.99 -0.87
CA VAL A 47 -8.75 -12.35 -1.27
C VAL A 47 -9.90 -12.23 -2.24
N VAL A 48 -9.73 -12.82 -3.42
CA VAL A 48 -10.79 -12.94 -4.43
C VAL A 48 -11.23 -14.40 -4.55
N HIS A 49 -12.52 -14.59 -4.71
CA HIS A 49 -13.14 -15.89 -4.71
C HIS A 49 -13.48 -16.33 -6.13
N GLY A 50 -13.15 -17.56 -6.44
CA GLY A 50 -13.51 -18.26 -7.65
C GLY A 50 -14.44 -19.44 -7.36
N LYS A 51 -14.57 -20.30 -8.33
CA LYS A 51 -15.24 -21.58 -8.21
C LYS A 51 -14.35 -22.64 -8.88
N GLY A 52 -13.84 -23.56 -8.08
CA GLY A 52 -12.96 -24.61 -8.53
C GLY A 52 -13.62 -25.54 -9.55
N SER A 53 -12.80 -26.04 -10.46
CA SER A 53 -13.20 -27.04 -11.44
C SER A 53 -11.98 -27.81 -11.98
N HIS A 54 -12.22 -28.88 -12.70
CA HIS A 54 -11.15 -29.51 -13.46
C HIS A 54 -10.69 -28.61 -14.60
N GLY A 55 -9.38 -28.48 -14.81
CA GLY A 55 -8.81 -27.57 -15.80
C GLY A 55 -9.28 -27.79 -17.25
N SER A 56 -9.80 -29.02 -17.58
CA SER A 56 -10.39 -29.29 -18.89
C SER A 56 -11.88 -28.92 -19.01
N MET A 57 -12.50 -28.44 -17.92
CA MET A 57 -13.90 -28.00 -17.86
C MET A 57 -13.99 -26.59 -17.24
N PRO A 58 -13.33 -25.60 -17.83
CA PRO A 58 -13.27 -24.25 -17.25
C PRO A 58 -14.66 -23.55 -17.21
N GLU A 59 -15.57 -23.95 -18.07
CA GLU A 59 -16.95 -23.42 -18.13
C GLU A 59 -17.79 -23.75 -16.87
N LEU A 60 -17.37 -24.72 -16.06
CA LEU A 60 -18.02 -25.10 -14.81
C LEU A 60 -17.51 -24.30 -13.59
N GLY A 61 -16.40 -23.56 -13.78
CA GLY A 61 -15.73 -22.79 -12.75
C GLY A 61 -15.80 -21.28 -12.94
N VAL A 62 -15.17 -20.58 -12.02
CA VAL A 62 -14.75 -19.18 -12.11
C VAL A 62 -13.28 -19.13 -11.72
N ASP A 63 -12.41 -18.77 -12.64
CA ASP A 63 -10.96 -18.87 -12.45
C ASP A 63 -10.40 -17.65 -11.68
N PRO A 64 -10.01 -17.81 -10.41
CA PRO A 64 -9.48 -16.71 -9.62
C PRO A 64 -8.03 -16.34 -10.01
N VAL A 65 -7.29 -17.20 -10.71
CA VAL A 65 -5.95 -16.88 -11.23
C VAL A 65 -6.07 -15.85 -12.35
N VAL A 66 -7.01 -16.06 -13.28
CA VAL A 66 -7.30 -15.10 -14.36
C VAL A 66 -7.82 -13.79 -13.76
N LEU A 67 -8.78 -13.86 -12.81
CA LEU A 67 -9.32 -12.69 -12.12
C LEU A 67 -8.22 -11.88 -11.42
N ALA A 68 -7.38 -12.53 -10.61
CA ALA A 68 -6.27 -11.86 -9.90
C ALA A 68 -5.29 -11.22 -10.89
N SER A 69 -4.97 -11.89 -11.99
CA SER A 69 -4.09 -11.36 -13.04
C SER A 69 -4.68 -10.10 -13.69
N THR A 70 -5.97 -10.10 -13.97
CA THR A 70 -6.69 -8.93 -14.51
C THR A 70 -6.67 -7.77 -13.52
N ILE A 71 -6.92 -8.05 -12.24
CA ILE A 71 -6.85 -7.05 -11.16
C ILE A 71 -5.45 -6.43 -11.11
N VAL A 72 -4.37 -7.23 -11.13
CA VAL A 72 -2.99 -6.71 -11.12
C VAL A 72 -2.76 -5.72 -12.25
N MET A 73 -3.14 -6.08 -13.46
CA MET A 73 -3.01 -5.20 -14.63
C MET A 73 -3.84 -3.93 -14.50
N ARG A 74 -5.08 -4.06 -14.00
CA ARG A 74 -5.98 -2.92 -13.84
C ARG A 74 -5.51 -1.96 -12.75
N LEU A 75 -4.98 -2.44 -11.65
CA LEU A 75 -4.44 -1.61 -10.56
C LEU A 75 -3.33 -0.66 -11.03
N GLN A 76 -2.57 -1.01 -12.08
CA GLN A 76 -1.53 -0.13 -12.64
C GLN A 76 -2.13 1.15 -13.23
N THR A 77 -3.42 1.16 -13.59
CA THR A 77 -4.08 2.34 -14.12
C THR A 77 -4.35 3.41 -13.05
N ILE A 78 -4.36 3.07 -11.78
CA ILE A 78 -4.56 4.04 -10.69
C ILE A 78 -3.47 5.12 -10.78
N VAL A 79 -2.20 4.74 -10.71
CA VAL A 79 -1.09 5.68 -10.76
C VAL A 79 -0.99 6.36 -12.14
N SER A 80 -1.18 5.60 -13.21
CA SER A 80 -0.97 6.13 -14.56
C SER A 80 -2.13 6.97 -15.12
N ARG A 81 -3.34 6.91 -14.52
CA ARG A 81 -4.55 7.55 -15.08
C ARG A 81 -5.40 8.32 -14.07
N GLU A 82 -5.25 8.05 -12.76
CA GLU A 82 -6.10 8.64 -11.73
C GLU A 82 -5.33 9.55 -10.75
N VAL A 83 -4.00 9.43 -10.69
CA VAL A 83 -3.14 10.31 -9.89
C VAL A 83 -2.59 11.42 -10.76
N ALA A 84 -2.67 12.67 -10.28
CA ALA A 84 -2.16 13.82 -11.02
C ALA A 84 -0.63 13.71 -11.22
N ALA A 85 -0.13 14.10 -12.39
CA ALA A 85 1.28 13.96 -12.75
C ALA A 85 2.28 14.66 -11.80
N LYS A 86 1.82 15.65 -11.05
CA LYS A 86 2.62 16.35 -10.02
C LYS A 86 2.69 15.61 -8.68
N GLU A 87 1.85 14.62 -8.47
CA GLU A 87 1.78 13.85 -7.23
C GLU A 87 2.63 12.57 -7.33
N THR A 88 3.22 12.18 -6.22
CA THR A 88 3.97 10.92 -6.14
C THR A 88 3.12 9.86 -5.46
N ALA A 89 2.87 8.77 -6.18
CA ALA A 89 2.15 7.61 -5.68
C ALA A 89 2.74 6.31 -6.22
N VAL A 90 2.65 5.25 -5.41
CA VAL A 90 3.08 3.90 -5.79
C VAL A 90 1.98 2.91 -5.41
N VAL A 91 1.67 2.00 -6.32
CA VAL A 91 0.86 0.80 -6.07
C VAL A 91 1.66 -0.40 -6.55
N THR A 92 2.05 -1.25 -5.62
CA THR A 92 2.82 -2.47 -5.90
C THR A 92 2.03 -3.69 -5.49
N VAL A 93 1.80 -4.62 -6.41
CA VAL A 93 1.36 -5.98 -6.07
C VAL A 93 2.62 -6.81 -5.87
N GLY A 94 2.98 -7.04 -4.60
CA GLY A 94 4.22 -7.72 -4.22
C GLY A 94 4.13 -9.25 -4.30
N ALA A 95 2.92 -9.81 -4.19
CA ALA A 95 2.70 -11.25 -4.31
C ALA A 95 1.31 -11.60 -4.83
N ILE A 96 1.23 -12.74 -5.50
CA ILE A 96 -0.01 -13.44 -5.86
C ILE A 96 0.14 -14.88 -5.42
N HIS A 97 -0.83 -15.38 -4.66
CA HIS A 97 -0.86 -16.77 -4.23
C HIS A 97 -2.17 -17.42 -4.71
N ALA A 98 -2.07 -18.44 -5.54
CA ALA A 98 -3.25 -19.17 -6.06
C ALA A 98 -2.89 -20.55 -6.54
N GLY A 99 -3.79 -21.51 -6.28
CA GLY A 99 -3.70 -22.86 -6.79
C GLY A 99 -2.45 -23.65 -6.37
N THR A 100 -2.46 -24.95 -6.68
CA THR A 100 -1.33 -25.88 -6.37
C THR A 100 -1.09 -26.91 -7.47
N LYS A 101 -2.00 -27.04 -8.42
CA LYS A 101 -1.96 -28.05 -9.50
C LYS A 101 -2.28 -27.40 -10.84
N SER A 102 -1.56 -27.82 -11.88
CA SER A 102 -1.70 -27.27 -13.24
C SER A 102 -3.02 -27.61 -13.93
N ASN A 103 -3.73 -28.64 -13.48
CA ASN A 103 -4.98 -29.12 -14.06
C ASN A 103 -6.22 -28.90 -13.17
N ILE A 104 -6.11 -28.01 -12.18
CA ILE A 104 -7.22 -27.66 -11.27
C ILE A 104 -7.36 -26.14 -11.23
N ILE A 105 -8.56 -25.63 -11.51
CA ILE A 105 -8.97 -24.27 -11.21
C ILE A 105 -9.26 -24.22 -9.72
N THR A 106 -8.57 -23.33 -8.99
CA THR A 106 -8.69 -23.17 -7.54
C THR A 106 -9.95 -22.38 -7.14
N ASP A 107 -10.29 -22.36 -5.85
CA ASP A 107 -11.45 -21.61 -5.33
C ASP A 107 -11.13 -20.16 -4.94
N SER A 108 -9.85 -19.80 -4.83
CA SER A 108 -9.47 -18.44 -4.43
C SER A 108 -8.09 -18.05 -4.91
N ALA A 109 -7.83 -16.73 -4.92
CA ALA A 109 -6.50 -16.15 -5.06
C ALA A 109 -6.30 -15.03 -4.04
N GLU A 110 -5.07 -14.89 -3.55
CA GLU A 110 -4.64 -13.85 -2.62
C GLU A 110 -3.65 -12.91 -3.31
N LEU A 111 -3.84 -11.62 -3.10
CA LEU A 111 -2.96 -10.54 -3.57
C LEU A 111 -2.43 -9.79 -2.36
N LEU A 112 -1.12 -9.55 -2.29
CA LEU A 112 -0.50 -8.68 -1.31
C LEU A 112 -0.08 -7.38 -2.00
N ILE A 113 -0.70 -6.28 -1.58
CA ILE A 113 -0.54 -4.97 -2.21
C ILE A 113 0.06 -4.00 -1.20
N ASN A 114 1.05 -3.21 -1.60
CA ASN A 114 1.61 -2.11 -0.83
C ASN A 114 1.46 -0.80 -1.59
N THR A 115 1.18 0.28 -0.87
CA THR A 115 1.03 1.62 -1.44
C THR A 115 1.96 2.61 -0.77
N ARG A 116 2.31 3.68 -1.50
CA ARG A 116 3.06 4.83 -1.00
C ARG A 116 2.48 6.12 -1.55
N ALA A 117 2.41 7.17 -0.71
CA ALA A 117 2.02 8.50 -1.13
C ALA A 117 2.65 9.57 -0.23
N TYR A 118 2.93 10.76 -0.79
CA TYR A 118 3.41 11.92 -0.04
C TYR A 118 2.30 12.95 0.26
N ASN A 119 1.05 12.54 0.04
CA ASN A 119 -0.15 13.33 0.27
C ASN A 119 -1.24 12.42 0.84
N SER A 120 -1.87 12.83 1.93
CA SER A 120 -2.91 12.04 2.60
C SER A 120 -4.16 11.83 1.73
N ALA A 121 -4.55 12.85 0.94
CA ALA A 121 -5.68 12.73 0.02
C ALA A 121 -5.39 11.73 -1.11
N VAL A 122 -4.15 11.71 -1.63
CA VAL A 122 -3.71 10.70 -2.59
C VAL A 122 -3.73 9.31 -1.97
N SER A 123 -3.26 9.16 -0.72
CA SER A 123 -3.29 7.87 -0.01
C SER A 123 -4.71 7.31 0.13
N GLU A 124 -5.68 8.14 0.49
CA GLU A 124 -7.09 7.72 0.59
C GLU A 124 -7.66 7.38 -0.80
N HIS A 125 -7.36 8.19 -1.81
CA HIS A 125 -7.75 7.89 -3.19
C HIS A 125 -7.21 6.52 -3.66
N LEU A 126 -5.94 6.18 -3.35
CA LEU A 126 -5.37 4.87 -3.69
C LEU A 126 -6.19 3.73 -3.06
N LYS A 127 -6.59 3.89 -1.80
CA LYS A 127 -7.39 2.89 -1.09
C LYS A 127 -8.77 2.70 -1.76
N GLU A 128 -9.49 3.79 -1.99
CA GLU A 128 -10.80 3.78 -2.64
C GLU A 128 -10.73 3.18 -4.07
N ALA A 129 -9.70 3.56 -4.83
CA ALA A 129 -9.49 3.07 -6.19
C ALA A 129 -9.19 1.55 -6.22
N ILE A 130 -8.36 1.05 -5.28
CA ILE A 130 -8.08 -0.38 -5.15
C ILE A 130 -9.37 -1.14 -4.87
N GLU A 131 -10.14 -0.72 -3.87
CA GLU A 131 -11.39 -1.41 -3.52
C GLU A 131 -12.40 -1.39 -4.68
N ARG A 132 -12.57 -0.25 -5.33
CA ARG A 132 -13.47 -0.07 -6.49
C ARG A 132 -13.08 -1.00 -7.64
N ILE A 133 -11.81 -1.03 -8.02
CA ILE A 133 -11.31 -1.85 -9.12
C ILE A 133 -11.49 -3.33 -8.80
N VAL A 134 -11.06 -3.77 -7.62
CA VAL A 134 -11.17 -5.18 -7.22
C VAL A 134 -12.63 -5.64 -7.25
N ARG A 135 -13.55 -4.87 -6.66
CA ARG A 135 -14.99 -5.20 -6.69
C ARG A 135 -15.55 -5.25 -8.12
N ALA A 136 -15.18 -4.29 -8.96
CA ALA A 136 -15.64 -4.25 -10.35
C ALA A 136 -15.16 -5.47 -11.16
N GLU A 137 -13.89 -5.87 -11.00
CA GLU A 137 -13.34 -7.05 -11.68
C GLU A 137 -13.96 -8.35 -11.14
N CYS A 138 -14.25 -8.44 -9.84
CA CYS A 138 -14.99 -9.57 -9.27
C CYS A 138 -16.38 -9.72 -9.89
N VAL A 139 -17.11 -8.61 -10.05
CA VAL A 139 -18.41 -8.59 -10.73
C VAL A 139 -18.27 -9.03 -12.19
N ALA A 140 -17.30 -8.47 -12.92
CA ALA A 140 -17.05 -8.81 -14.33
C ALA A 140 -16.71 -10.29 -14.51
N ALA A 141 -15.95 -10.89 -13.59
CA ALA A 141 -15.58 -12.30 -13.60
C ALA A 141 -16.69 -13.23 -13.07
N ARG A 142 -17.80 -12.69 -12.59
CA ARG A 142 -18.89 -13.47 -11.92
C ARG A 142 -18.39 -14.20 -10.68
N SER A 143 -17.51 -13.56 -9.88
CA SER A 143 -17.06 -14.09 -8.60
C SER A 143 -18.28 -14.47 -7.73
N PRO A 144 -18.28 -15.66 -7.10
CA PRO A 144 -19.43 -16.11 -6.30
C PRO A 144 -19.58 -15.38 -4.96
N GLN A 145 -18.54 -14.64 -4.54
CA GLN A 145 -18.50 -13.93 -3.26
C GLN A 145 -17.82 -12.58 -3.43
N GLU A 146 -18.14 -11.63 -2.53
CA GLU A 146 -17.43 -10.36 -2.44
C GLU A 146 -15.97 -10.56 -2.06
N PRO A 147 -15.05 -9.74 -2.58
CA PRO A 147 -13.65 -9.78 -2.18
C PRO A 147 -13.46 -9.34 -0.73
N GLU A 148 -12.47 -9.92 -0.06
CA GLU A 148 -12.08 -9.56 1.30
C GLU A 148 -10.87 -8.63 1.27
N PHE A 149 -10.87 -7.62 2.16
CA PHE A 149 -9.78 -6.66 2.32
C PHE A 149 -9.30 -6.66 3.76
N THR A 150 -8.01 -6.95 3.98
CA THR A 150 -7.35 -6.86 5.29
C THR A 150 -6.23 -5.85 5.20
N TYR A 151 -6.38 -4.70 5.87
CA TYR A 151 -5.38 -3.63 5.92
C TYR A 151 -4.41 -3.83 7.07
N TYR A 152 -3.11 -3.64 6.79
CA TYR A 152 -2.03 -3.76 7.76
C TYR A 152 -0.87 -2.82 7.40
N ASP A 153 0.17 -2.74 8.23
CA ASP A 153 1.37 -1.91 8.01
C ASP A 153 1.03 -0.46 7.63
N ARG A 154 0.18 0.18 8.43
CA ARG A 154 -0.21 1.57 8.21
C ARG A 154 0.81 2.50 8.84
N TYR A 155 1.43 3.32 8.00
CA TYR A 155 2.39 4.34 8.41
C TYR A 155 1.89 5.71 7.94
N PRO A 156 1.76 6.69 8.85
CA PRO A 156 1.40 8.05 8.47
C PRO A 156 2.50 8.70 7.66
N LEU A 157 2.16 9.79 6.97
CA LEU A 157 3.13 10.67 6.35
C LEU A 157 4.04 11.26 7.45
N THR A 158 5.36 11.21 7.25
CA THR A 158 6.28 11.95 8.08
C THR A 158 6.44 13.36 7.49
N ASP A 159 5.82 14.33 8.14
CA ASP A 159 5.81 15.73 7.74
C ASP A 159 6.54 16.53 8.81
N ASN A 160 7.74 17.04 8.49
CA ASN A 160 8.59 17.72 9.43
C ASN A 160 8.16 19.19 9.58
N ASP A 161 7.99 19.63 10.84
CA ASP A 161 7.78 21.02 11.17
C ASP A 161 8.96 21.89 10.71
N GLY A 162 8.67 23.06 10.11
CA GLY A 162 9.68 23.92 9.50
C GLY A 162 10.63 24.55 10.52
N ASP A 163 10.10 25.03 11.64
CA ASP A 163 10.88 25.74 12.67
C ASP A 163 11.76 24.75 13.45
N ALA A 164 11.20 23.60 13.83
CA ALA A 164 11.96 22.54 14.46
C ALA A 164 13.07 22.01 13.53
N THR A 165 12.80 21.87 12.23
CA THR A 165 13.79 21.46 11.24
C THR A 165 14.93 22.48 11.11
N SER A 166 14.62 23.77 11.10
CA SER A 166 15.62 24.83 11.03
C SER A 166 16.52 24.84 12.26
N THR A 167 15.94 24.69 13.46
CA THR A 167 16.70 24.58 14.72
C THR A 167 17.66 23.38 14.71
N VAL A 168 17.17 22.21 14.25
CA VAL A 168 18.03 21.01 14.14
C VAL A 168 19.17 21.24 13.16
N ARG A 169 18.90 21.85 12.00
CA ARG A 169 19.91 22.17 10.99
C ARG A 169 20.99 23.09 11.53
N GLU A 170 20.61 24.19 12.17
CA GLU A 170 21.55 25.14 12.77
C GLU A 170 22.48 24.47 13.81
N ALA A 171 21.94 23.52 14.59
CA ALA A 171 22.73 22.77 15.55
C ALA A 171 23.77 21.81 14.92
N PHE A 172 23.54 21.36 13.69
CA PHE A 172 24.52 20.54 12.94
C PHE A 172 25.53 21.38 12.15
N ASP A 173 25.21 22.63 11.81
CA ASP A 173 26.07 23.56 11.08
C ASP A 173 27.04 24.35 12.02
N ALA A 174 26.84 24.26 13.35
CA ALA A 174 27.64 24.93 14.38
C ALA A 174 28.87 24.10 14.81
#